data_f5cde1c3baf5b46419574af536498257
#
_entry.id   f5cde1c3baf5b46419574af536498257
#
_cell.length_a   1.000
_cell.length_b   1.000
_cell.length_c   1.000
_cell.angle_alpha   90.00
_cell.angle_beta   90.00
_cell.angle_gamma   90.00
#
_symmetry.space_group_name_H-M   'P 1'
#
loop_
_entity.id
_entity.type
_entity.pdbx_description
1 polymer ?
#
loop_
_entity_poly.entity_id
_entity_poly.type
_entity_poly.pdbx_seq_one_letter_code
_entity_poly.pdbx_strand_id
1 'polypeptide(L)'
;MATPKQVMDFRPSKGITTAQSNEHQRRWTEKGWGSAESTGNYDRSRERLNFEVRGGKVCPIDKSRSIPERMADILRSRGIKDPNEGLAEPRFRTVVNFIFGGSRERMTELAFGDQKVNLTHGADNSHLTRCKDIEEWAKDVYRFVADKYGEENIVAFILHLDETNPHVHCTLLPIKDGKFAYKQIFAGKDKYEFSARMKALHSEFADVNKRWGMERGTSVSETGARHRTTEEYRRQLSEQCTTIEQSVATHQRTLASLQSDIRLAERRVKGLTSMVNNLLQEKVEKEAALAELHRQILAGHDNPDALRQQVQELEQELSAIQSKLDDKQEKLSEADRKLDALREEMTAMKERTEELRQEAHRYSDTIRQGADTVLRNALLENMVSEFSERVARLSNEGKDVFDGSLLQAFAVVVLNLVAVLRGTERVEVFGRE
;
A
#
# COMPACT_ATOMS: atom_id res chain seq x y z
N MET A 1 -13.92 -10.99 3.64
CA MET A 1 -12.58 -10.59 3.20
C MET A 1 -12.27 -11.27 1.87
N ALA A 2 -11.56 -10.62 0.95
CA ALA A 2 -11.16 -11.27 -0.30
C ALA A 2 -10.11 -12.35 -0.01
N THR A 3 -10.18 -13.48 -0.74
CA THR A 3 -9.21 -14.58 -0.59
C THR A 3 -7.81 -14.09 -0.95
N PRO A 4 -6.78 -14.36 -0.12
CA PRO A 4 -5.41 -14.00 -0.39
C PRO A 4 -4.93 -14.54 -1.74
N LYS A 5 -4.16 -13.74 -2.49
CA LYS A 5 -3.66 -14.12 -3.81
C LYS A 5 -2.20 -14.58 -3.72
N GLN A 6 -1.87 -15.64 -4.46
CA GLN A 6 -0.47 -16.05 -4.66
C GLN A 6 0.26 -15.11 -5.62
N VAL A 7 1.56 -15.05 -5.49
CA VAL A 7 2.47 -14.35 -6.40
C VAL A 7 3.54 -15.32 -6.91
N MET A 8 3.72 -15.37 -8.22
CA MET A 8 4.85 -16.05 -8.86
C MET A 8 5.40 -15.14 -9.95
N ASP A 9 6.67 -14.77 -9.85
CA ASP A 9 7.39 -14.04 -10.88
C ASP A 9 8.41 -14.97 -11.55
N PHE A 10 8.58 -14.81 -12.85
CA PHE A 10 9.41 -15.66 -13.70
C PHE A 10 10.37 -14.79 -14.51
N ARG A 11 11.66 -14.88 -14.19
CA ARG A 11 12.70 -14.05 -14.83
C ARG A 11 13.83 -14.91 -15.39
N PRO A 12 13.80 -15.22 -16.68
CA PRO A 12 14.92 -15.89 -17.32
C PRO A 12 16.08 -14.92 -17.52
N SER A 13 17.29 -15.38 -17.20
CA SER A 13 18.52 -14.60 -17.32
C SER A 13 19.63 -15.40 -17.99
N LYS A 14 20.69 -14.71 -18.42
CA LYS A 14 21.87 -15.30 -19.06
C LYS A 14 22.96 -15.75 -18.05
N GLY A 15 22.59 -15.72 -16.77
CA GLY A 15 23.44 -16.04 -15.61
C GLY A 15 22.88 -15.35 -14.37
N ILE A 16 23.57 -15.51 -13.25
CA ILE A 16 23.31 -14.78 -12.01
C ILE A 16 24.53 -13.94 -11.67
N THR A 17 24.32 -12.66 -11.38
CA THR A 17 25.42 -11.75 -11.03
C THR A 17 25.85 -11.92 -9.58
N THR A 18 27.08 -11.50 -9.27
CA THR A 18 27.59 -11.48 -7.90
C THR A 18 26.74 -10.59 -7.00
N ALA A 19 26.23 -9.47 -7.54
CA ALA A 19 25.34 -8.57 -6.80
C ALA A 19 24.03 -9.26 -6.39
N GLN A 20 23.35 -9.93 -7.33
CA GLN A 20 22.15 -10.72 -7.05
C GLN A 20 22.42 -11.86 -6.07
N SER A 21 23.55 -12.57 -6.23
CA SER A 21 23.96 -13.63 -5.30
C SER A 21 24.17 -13.09 -3.89
N ASN A 22 24.84 -11.94 -3.75
CA ASN A 22 25.06 -11.30 -2.44
C ASN A 22 23.75 -10.83 -1.81
N GLU A 23 22.82 -10.32 -2.61
CA GLU A 23 21.47 -9.95 -2.16
C GLU A 23 20.69 -11.16 -1.65
N HIS A 24 20.58 -12.22 -2.47
CA HIS A 24 19.85 -13.43 -2.08
C HIS A 24 20.44 -14.11 -0.85
N GLN A 25 21.77 -14.16 -0.73
CA GLN A 25 22.44 -14.80 0.40
C GLN A 25 22.71 -13.86 1.58
N ARG A 26 22.35 -12.56 1.47
CA ARG A 26 22.71 -11.54 2.48
C ARG A 26 24.22 -11.52 2.78
N ARG A 27 25.05 -11.65 1.73
CA ARG A 27 26.50 -11.54 1.80
C ARG A 27 26.96 -10.09 1.66
N TRP A 28 26.35 -9.22 2.46
CA TRP A 28 26.66 -7.81 2.46
C TRP A 28 27.68 -7.45 3.54
N THR A 29 28.52 -6.46 3.24
CA THR A 29 29.33 -5.76 4.24
C THR A 29 28.42 -4.87 5.10
N GLU A 30 28.94 -4.33 6.21
CA GLU A 30 28.22 -3.35 7.04
C GLU A 30 27.72 -2.17 6.20
N LYS A 31 28.55 -1.67 5.27
CA LYS A 31 28.16 -0.61 4.33
C LYS A 31 27.03 -1.07 3.40
N GLY A 32 27.07 -2.30 2.94
CA GLY A 32 26.02 -2.90 2.10
C GLY A 32 24.70 -2.98 2.84
N TRP A 33 24.72 -3.42 4.10
CA TRP A 33 23.55 -3.43 4.97
C TRP A 33 22.98 -2.03 5.17
N GLY A 34 23.78 -1.04 5.53
CA GLY A 34 23.32 0.34 5.68
C GLY A 34 22.66 0.90 4.41
N SER A 35 23.19 0.54 3.22
CA SER A 35 22.56 0.91 1.95
C SER A 35 21.23 0.19 1.73
N ALA A 36 21.15 -1.11 2.03
CA ALA A 36 19.92 -1.88 1.89
C ALA A 36 18.81 -1.37 2.82
N GLU A 37 19.11 -1.20 4.10
CA GLU A 37 18.18 -0.68 5.11
C GLU A 37 17.68 0.73 4.75
N SER A 38 18.54 1.58 4.17
CA SER A 38 18.14 2.92 3.75
C SER A 38 17.04 2.95 2.69
N THR A 39 16.79 1.83 1.99
CA THR A 39 15.67 1.71 1.04
C THR A 39 14.32 1.54 1.72
N GLY A 40 14.29 1.20 3.02
CA GLY A 40 13.09 0.93 3.78
C GLY A 40 12.45 -0.45 3.53
N ASN A 41 13.08 -1.30 2.71
CA ASN A 41 12.56 -2.63 2.39
C ASN A 41 13.14 -3.73 3.27
N TYR A 42 14.31 -3.51 3.85
CA TYR A 42 15.07 -4.51 4.60
C TYR A 42 15.08 -4.20 6.09
N ASP A 43 14.98 -5.24 6.89
CA ASP A 43 15.02 -5.20 8.35
C ASP A 43 16.09 -6.20 8.86
N ARG A 44 17.27 -5.69 9.15
CA ARG A 44 18.41 -6.49 9.59
C ARG A 44 18.13 -7.27 10.89
N SER A 45 17.25 -6.77 11.75
CA SER A 45 16.89 -7.48 12.99
C SER A 45 16.21 -8.82 12.74
N ARG A 46 15.64 -9.02 11.54
CA ARG A 46 15.00 -10.27 11.07
C ARG A 46 15.88 -11.13 10.16
N GLU A 47 17.09 -10.69 9.75
CA GLU A 47 17.96 -11.47 8.85
C GLU A 47 18.16 -12.90 9.32
N ARG A 48 18.35 -13.11 10.62
CA ARG A 48 18.53 -14.43 11.26
C ARG A 48 17.37 -15.40 11.03
N LEU A 49 16.20 -14.91 10.63
CA LEU A 49 15.00 -15.72 10.37
C LEU A 49 14.98 -16.25 8.93
N ASN A 50 15.77 -15.68 8.04
CA ASN A 50 15.93 -16.16 6.67
C ASN A 50 16.47 -17.58 6.67
N PHE A 51 16.09 -18.36 5.66
CA PHE A 51 16.57 -19.74 5.54
C PHE A 51 16.62 -20.19 4.09
N GLU A 52 17.30 -21.31 3.88
CA GLU A 52 17.40 -21.99 2.60
C GLU A 52 16.76 -23.38 2.70
N VAL A 53 16.11 -23.84 1.62
CA VAL A 53 15.68 -25.24 1.49
C VAL A 53 16.65 -25.94 0.54
N ARG A 54 17.29 -27.02 1.03
CA ARG A 54 18.20 -27.87 0.26
C ARG A 54 17.87 -29.33 0.52
N GLY A 55 17.70 -30.12 -0.55
CA GLY A 55 17.30 -31.53 -0.42
C GLY A 55 16.02 -31.70 0.38
N GLY A 56 15.04 -30.81 0.19
CA GLY A 56 13.78 -30.80 0.93
C GLY A 56 13.88 -30.45 2.42
N LYS A 57 15.05 -30.05 2.92
CA LYS A 57 15.29 -29.72 4.34
C LYS A 57 15.55 -28.23 4.52
N VAL A 58 14.94 -27.66 5.57
CA VAL A 58 15.24 -26.29 6.00
C VAL A 58 16.61 -26.24 6.66
N CYS A 59 17.46 -25.32 6.21
CA CYS A 59 18.82 -25.11 6.71
C CYS A 59 19.17 -23.62 6.72
N PRO A 60 20.17 -23.20 7.47
CA PRO A 60 20.70 -21.85 7.35
C PRO A 60 21.17 -21.57 5.92
N ILE A 61 21.08 -20.30 5.50
CA ILE A 61 21.61 -19.88 4.20
C ILE A 61 23.12 -20.16 4.16
N ASP A 62 23.55 -20.93 3.15
CA ASP A 62 24.96 -21.15 2.95
C ASP A 62 25.61 -19.91 2.31
N LYS A 63 26.40 -19.20 3.11
CA LYS A 63 27.14 -18.01 2.69
C LYS A 63 28.58 -18.32 2.28
N SER A 64 29.04 -19.60 2.36
CA SER A 64 30.42 -20.00 2.07
C SER A 64 30.73 -19.89 0.59
N ARG A 65 29.76 -20.21 -0.29
CA ARG A 65 29.89 -20.12 -1.74
C ARG A 65 28.80 -19.26 -2.34
N SER A 66 29.17 -18.43 -3.31
CA SER A 66 28.20 -17.65 -4.09
C SER A 66 27.31 -18.55 -4.96
N ILE A 67 26.15 -18.07 -5.34
CA ILE A 67 25.25 -18.82 -6.23
C ILE A 67 25.91 -19.10 -7.59
N PRO A 68 26.68 -18.17 -8.22
CA PRO A 68 27.49 -18.52 -9.42
C PRO A 68 28.47 -19.66 -9.20
N GLU A 69 29.19 -19.71 -8.05
CA GLU A 69 30.12 -20.81 -7.73
C GLU A 69 29.38 -22.13 -7.57
N ARG A 70 28.22 -22.14 -6.90
CA ARG A 70 27.37 -23.33 -6.77
C ARG A 70 26.87 -23.81 -8.14
N MET A 71 26.46 -22.89 -9.03
CA MET A 71 26.11 -23.22 -10.40
C MET A 71 27.26 -23.89 -11.13
N ALA A 72 28.46 -23.32 -11.07
CA ALA A 72 29.64 -23.88 -11.71
C ALA A 72 29.99 -25.30 -11.17
N ASP A 73 29.85 -25.52 -9.86
CA ASP A 73 30.08 -26.83 -9.24
C ASP A 73 29.04 -27.88 -9.70
N ILE A 74 27.77 -27.51 -9.77
CA ILE A 74 26.70 -28.38 -10.28
C ILE A 74 26.97 -28.76 -11.75
N LEU A 75 27.31 -27.81 -12.58
CA LEU A 75 27.63 -28.07 -13.99
C LEU A 75 28.87 -28.97 -14.12
N ARG A 76 29.91 -28.70 -13.38
CA ARG A 76 31.15 -29.50 -13.38
C ARG A 76 30.90 -30.94 -12.92
N SER A 77 30.18 -31.12 -11.81
CA SER A 77 29.88 -32.45 -11.27
C SER A 77 29.06 -33.32 -12.21
N ARG A 78 28.26 -32.68 -13.08
CA ARG A 78 27.40 -33.34 -14.07
C ARG A 78 27.99 -33.39 -15.48
N GLY A 79 29.23 -32.85 -15.67
CA GLY A 79 29.86 -32.81 -16.99
C GLY A 79 29.12 -31.94 -18.01
N ILE A 80 28.35 -30.93 -17.56
CA ILE A 80 27.58 -30.06 -18.40
C ILE A 80 28.36 -28.78 -18.64
N LYS A 81 28.57 -28.42 -19.91
CA LYS A 81 29.25 -27.18 -20.28
C LYS A 81 28.28 -25.99 -20.23
N ASP A 82 28.71 -24.88 -19.61
CA ASP A 82 27.98 -23.60 -19.71
C ASP A 82 28.13 -23.05 -21.14
N PRO A 83 27.02 -22.86 -21.88
CA PRO A 83 27.09 -22.32 -23.24
C PRO A 83 27.53 -20.85 -23.29
N ASN A 84 27.58 -20.15 -22.18
CA ASN A 84 28.07 -18.77 -22.07
C ASN A 84 29.55 -18.69 -21.69
N GLU A 85 30.18 -19.83 -21.33
CA GLU A 85 31.61 -19.87 -20.93
C GLU A 85 32.52 -19.42 -22.08
N GLY A 86 33.37 -18.45 -21.80
CA GLY A 86 34.32 -17.88 -22.80
C GLY A 86 33.72 -16.93 -23.79
N LEU A 87 32.42 -16.60 -23.70
CA LEU A 87 31.82 -15.55 -24.49
C LEU A 87 32.08 -14.18 -23.88
N ALA A 88 32.47 -13.19 -24.71
CA ALA A 88 32.63 -11.80 -24.26
C ALA A 88 31.30 -11.26 -23.69
N GLU A 89 30.19 -11.64 -24.31
CA GLU A 89 28.85 -11.33 -23.83
C GLU A 89 27.99 -12.60 -23.75
N PRO A 90 27.37 -12.91 -22.60
CA PRO A 90 26.46 -14.04 -22.48
C PRO A 90 25.27 -13.91 -23.46
N ARG A 91 24.97 -14.99 -24.18
CA ARG A 91 23.88 -15.04 -25.17
C ARG A 91 22.73 -15.96 -24.78
N PHE A 92 23.05 -17.04 -24.09
CA PHE A 92 22.11 -18.10 -23.77
C PHE A 92 21.46 -17.89 -22.40
N ARG A 93 20.19 -18.20 -22.26
CA ARG A 93 19.48 -18.18 -20.97
C ARG A 93 19.82 -19.44 -20.20
N THR A 94 20.74 -19.31 -19.26
CA THR A 94 21.28 -20.42 -18.45
C THR A 94 20.69 -20.46 -17.05
N VAL A 95 19.93 -19.44 -16.66
CA VAL A 95 19.29 -19.36 -15.35
C VAL A 95 17.83 -18.92 -15.51
N VAL A 96 16.97 -19.46 -14.67
CA VAL A 96 15.62 -18.96 -14.43
C VAL A 96 15.50 -18.61 -12.95
N ASN A 97 15.24 -17.35 -12.66
CA ASN A 97 14.98 -16.88 -11.33
C ASN A 97 13.44 -16.81 -11.12
N PHE A 98 12.96 -17.55 -10.14
CA PHE A 98 11.60 -17.44 -9.67
C PHE A 98 11.55 -16.64 -8.39
N ILE A 99 10.47 -15.87 -8.22
CA ILE A 99 10.05 -15.34 -6.93
C ILE A 99 8.69 -15.97 -6.63
N PHE A 100 8.58 -16.65 -5.50
CA PHE A 100 7.34 -17.23 -5.01
C PHE A 100 6.91 -16.51 -3.73
N GLY A 101 5.62 -16.18 -3.62
CA GLY A 101 5.05 -15.52 -2.45
C GLY A 101 3.55 -15.42 -2.54
N GLY A 102 2.99 -14.45 -1.84
CA GLY A 102 1.57 -14.17 -1.80
C GLY A 102 1.26 -12.77 -1.32
N SER A 103 -0.01 -12.50 -1.02
CA SER A 103 -0.41 -11.25 -0.38
C SER A 103 0.35 -11.08 0.94
N ARG A 104 0.74 -9.83 1.24
CA ARG A 104 1.59 -9.51 2.41
C ARG A 104 1.00 -10.07 3.70
N GLU A 105 -0.29 -9.86 3.92
CA GLU A 105 -0.99 -10.27 5.12
C GLU A 105 -0.87 -11.78 5.33
N ARG A 106 -1.12 -12.57 4.28
CA ARG A 106 -1.05 -14.03 4.38
C ARG A 106 0.37 -14.54 4.55
N MET A 107 1.33 -13.97 3.82
CA MET A 107 2.73 -14.37 3.95
C MET A 107 3.30 -13.99 5.33
N THR A 108 2.90 -12.85 5.89
CA THR A 108 3.27 -12.45 7.25
C THR A 108 2.64 -13.38 8.31
N GLU A 109 1.38 -13.76 8.14
CA GLU A 109 0.69 -14.72 9.00
C GLU A 109 1.40 -16.09 8.99
N LEU A 110 1.73 -16.62 7.81
CA LEU A 110 2.50 -17.87 7.69
C LEU A 110 3.89 -17.78 8.33
N ALA A 111 4.54 -16.62 8.19
CA ALA A 111 5.89 -16.40 8.70
C ALA A 111 5.96 -16.21 10.22
N PHE A 112 5.01 -15.49 10.79
CA PHE A 112 5.09 -14.99 12.17
C PHE A 112 3.83 -15.28 13.00
N GLY A 113 2.76 -15.83 12.43
CA GLY A 113 1.50 -16.06 13.13
C GLY A 113 0.89 -14.75 13.64
N ASP A 114 0.48 -14.74 14.90
CA ASP A 114 -0.10 -13.56 15.57
C ASP A 114 0.94 -12.53 16.03
N GLN A 115 2.24 -12.77 15.81
CA GLN A 115 3.29 -11.84 16.20
C GLN A 115 3.22 -10.56 15.33
N LYS A 116 3.20 -9.41 15.98
CA LYS A 116 3.11 -8.12 15.29
C LYS A 116 4.46 -7.70 14.73
N VAL A 117 4.55 -7.60 13.41
CA VAL A 117 5.72 -7.06 12.72
C VAL A 117 5.59 -5.53 12.65
N ASN A 118 6.58 -4.82 13.16
CA ASN A 118 6.66 -3.37 12.99
C ASN A 118 7.42 -3.05 11.70
N LEU A 119 6.71 -2.55 10.68
CA LEU A 119 7.28 -2.20 9.37
C LEU A 119 7.81 -0.76 9.31
N THR A 120 7.83 -0.03 10.42
CA THR A 120 8.44 1.30 10.49
C THR A 120 9.95 1.16 10.25
N HIS A 121 10.50 2.04 9.40
CA HIS A 121 11.93 2.03 9.12
C HIS A 121 12.76 2.16 10.40
N GLY A 122 13.72 1.27 10.58
CA GLY A 122 14.60 1.21 11.77
C GLY A 122 13.96 0.61 13.02
N ALA A 123 12.75 0.05 12.92
CA ALA A 123 12.15 -0.66 14.04
C ALA A 123 12.92 -1.95 14.37
N ASP A 124 13.03 -2.26 15.65
CA ASP A 124 13.60 -3.52 16.11
C ASP A 124 12.54 -4.61 16.18
N ASN A 125 12.68 -5.62 15.33
CA ASN A 125 11.87 -6.83 15.29
C ASN A 125 12.65 -8.08 15.75
N SER A 126 13.69 -7.91 16.53
CA SER A 126 14.55 -9.01 17.02
C SER A 126 13.80 -10.00 17.93
N HIS A 127 12.66 -9.61 18.50
CA HIS A 127 11.78 -10.45 19.30
C HIS A 127 11.01 -11.50 18.48
N LEU A 128 10.86 -11.32 17.16
CA LEU A 128 10.09 -12.21 16.31
C LEU A 128 10.74 -13.59 16.18
N THR A 129 9.91 -14.59 16.08
CA THR A 129 10.32 -15.98 15.82
C THR A 129 9.59 -16.50 14.57
N ARG A 130 10.27 -17.34 13.82
CA ARG A 130 9.74 -17.95 12.60
C ARG A 130 8.74 -19.08 12.97
N CYS A 131 7.56 -19.08 12.36
CA CYS A 131 6.58 -20.14 12.48
C CYS A 131 6.93 -21.36 11.61
N LYS A 132 6.43 -22.53 11.99
CA LYS A 132 6.59 -23.76 11.19
C LYS A 132 5.84 -23.69 9.87
N ASP A 133 4.76 -22.96 9.81
CA ASP A 133 3.91 -22.87 8.61
C ASP A 133 4.67 -22.32 7.42
N ILE A 134 5.50 -21.29 7.60
CA ILE A 134 6.31 -20.77 6.50
C ILE A 134 7.39 -21.75 6.04
N GLU A 135 7.92 -22.56 6.95
CA GLU A 135 8.89 -23.61 6.61
C GLU A 135 8.24 -24.73 5.79
N GLU A 136 7.04 -25.17 6.19
CA GLU A 136 6.29 -26.21 5.47
C GLU A 136 5.79 -25.67 4.12
N TRP A 137 5.34 -24.42 4.06
CA TRP A 137 5.01 -23.78 2.78
C TRP A 137 6.21 -23.75 1.84
N ALA A 138 7.36 -23.34 2.33
CA ALA A 138 8.59 -23.29 1.54
C ALA A 138 9.00 -24.69 1.02
N LYS A 139 8.86 -25.74 1.83
CA LYS A 139 9.09 -27.11 1.42
C LYS A 139 8.14 -27.59 0.33
N ASP A 140 6.85 -27.21 0.41
CA ASP A 140 5.88 -27.54 -0.63
C ASP A 140 6.21 -26.86 -1.95
N VAL A 141 6.58 -25.59 -1.91
CA VAL A 141 7.02 -24.85 -3.10
C VAL A 141 8.32 -25.42 -3.65
N TYR A 142 9.28 -25.79 -2.77
CA TYR A 142 10.50 -26.47 -3.18
C TYR A 142 10.19 -27.80 -3.89
N ARG A 143 9.33 -28.63 -3.32
CA ARG A 143 8.92 -29.90 -3.90
C ARG A 143 8.26 -29.71 -5.26
N PHE A 144 7.36 -28.73 -5.38
CA PHE A 144 6.75 -28.36 -6.65
C PHE A 144 7.79 -28.06 -7.74
N VAL A 145 8.84 -27.30 -7.41
CA VAL A 145 9.91 -26.97 -8.35
C VAL A 145 10.77 -28.22 -8.65
N ALA A 146 11.13 -29.00 -7.62
CA ALA A 146 11.94 -30.19 -7.74
C ALA A 146 11.27 -31.28 -8.59
N ASP A 147 9.99 -31.56 -8.34
CA ASP A 147 9.20 -32.56 -9.08
C ASP A 147 9.05 -32.17 -10.56
N LYS A 148 8.95 -30.87 -10.84
CA LYS A 148 8.70 -30.40 -12.21
C LYS A 148 9.98 -30.24 -13.04
N TYR A 149 11.06 -29.84 -12.42
CA TYR A 149 12.29 -29.44 -13.14
C TYR A 149 13.54 -30.24 -12.78
N GLY A 150 13.45 -31.12 -11.78
CA GLY A 150 14.56 -31.87 -11.21
C GLY A 150 15.23 -31.11 -10.05
N GLU A 151 15.35 -31.77 -8.92
CA GLU A 151 15.97 -31.21 -7.72
C GLU A 151 17.43 -30.79 -7.98
N GLU A 152 18.15 -31.56 -8.79
CA GLU A 152 19.55 -31.34 -9.20
C GLU A 152 19.73 -30.06 -10.03
N ASN A 153 18.66 -29.45 -10.50
CA ASN A 153 18.68 -28.21 -11.24
C ASN A 153 18.46 -26.97 -10.35
N ILE A 154 18.11 -27.16 -9.07
CA ILE A 154 17.92 -26.07 -8.12
C ILE A 154 19.28 -25.67 -7.53
N VAL A 155 19.77 -24.48 -7.89
CA VAL A 155 21.04 -23.95 -7.39
C VAL A 155 20.91 -23.33 -6.01
N ALA A 156 19.83 -22.59 -5.80
CA ALA A 156 19.51 -21.95 -4.53
C ALA A 156 17.99 -21.80 -4.39
N PHE A 157 17.48 -21.98 -3.18
CA PHE A 157 16.08 -21.79 -2.83
C PHE A 157 16.02 -21.13 -1.46
N ILE A 158 16.01 -19.79 -1.47
CA ILE A 158 16.20 -18.97 -0.28
C ILE A 158 14.94 -18.20 0.03
N LEU A 159 14.47 -18.30 1.26
CA LEU A 159 13.32 -17.55 1.75
C LEU A 159 13.78 -16.36 2.59
N HIS A 160 13.31 -15.18 2.21
CA HIS A 160 13.54 -13.93 2.90
C HIS A 160 12.38 -13.58 3.81
N LEU A 161 12.67 -13.39 5.09
CA LEU A 161 11.76 -12.93 6.14
C LEU A 161 12.12 -11.53 6.65
N ASP A 162 13.23 -11.01 6.18
CA ASP A 162 13.79 -9.70 6.53
C ASP A 162 13.36 -8.58 5.58
N GLU A 163 12.46 -8.87 4.64
CA GLU A 163 11.87 -7.88 3.75
C GLU A 163 10.42 -7.56 4.12
N THR A 164 9.87 -6.50 3.52
CA THR A 164 8.49 -6.03 3.77
C THR A 164 7.43 -7.10 3.48
N ASN A 165 7.70 -8.01 2.54
CA ASN A 165 6.83 -9.13 2.21
C ASN A 165 7.66 -10.41 2.15
N PRO A 166 7.39 -11.43 2.98
CA PRO A 166 8.09 -12.72 2.92
C PRO A 166 7.94 -13.38 1.55
N HIS A 167 9.04 -13.85 0.98
CA HIS A 167 9.06 -14.50 -0.33
C HIS A 167 10.29 -15.38 -0.54
N VAL A 168 10.20 -16.26 -1.51
CA VAL A 168 11.28 -17.17 -1.93
C VAL A 168 11.95 -16.63 -3.18
N HIS A 169 13.27 -16.64 -3.21
CA HIS A 169 14.07 -16.61 -4.43
C HIS A 169 14.55 -18.03 -4.78
N CYS A 170 14.16 -18.51 -5.95
CA CYS A 170 14.62 -19.80 -6.48
C CYS A 170 15.44 -19.55 -7.74
N THR A 171 16.71 -19.97 -7.71
CA THR A 171 17.60 -19.96 -8.86
C THR A 171 17.65 -21.37 -9.45
N LEU A 172 17.12 -21.53 -10.66
CA LEU A 172 16.97 -22.80 -11.36
C LEU A 172 17.77 -22.83 -12.67
N LEU A 173 18.43 -23.95 -12.94
CA LEU A 173 19.06 -24.22 -14.24
C LEU A 173 18.05 -24.89 -15.18
N PRO A 174 17.78 -24.32 -16.35
CA PRO A 174 16.87 -24.94 -17.32
C PRO A 174 17.55 -26.08 -18.09
N ILE A 175 17.93 -27.16 -17.36
CA ILE A 175 18.62 -28.32 -17.90
C ILE A 175 17.63 -29.47 -18.10
N LYS A 176 17.72 -30.11 -19.26
CA LYS A 176 16.99 -31.33 -19.60
C LYS A 176 17.92 -32.23 -20.41
N ASP A 177 17.93 -33.53 -20.11
CA ASP A 177 18.74 -34.53 -20.81
C ASP A 177 20.24 -34.12 -20.88
N GLY A 178 20.78 -33.59 -19.78
CA GLY A 178 22.18 -33.17 -19.66
C GLY A 178 22.56 -31.91 -20.45
N LYS A 179 21.62 -31.12 -20.94
CA LYS A 179 21.87 -29.91 -21.75
C LYS A 179 20.95 -28.74 -21.32
N PHE A 180 21.43 -27.53 -21.50
CA PHE A 180 20.61 -26.35 -21.35
C PHE A 180 19.50 -26.35 -22.40
N ALA A 181 18.26 -26.37 -21.95
CA ALA A 181 17.06 -26.56 -22.76
C ALA A 181 15.97 -25.51 -22.48
N TYR A 182 16.35 -24.27 -22.18
CA TYR A 182 15.40 -23.18 -21.82
C TYR A 182 14.21 -23.09 -22.80
N LYS A 183 14.50 -23.14 -24.10
CA LYS A 183 13.46 -23.07 -25.13
C LYS A 183 12.47 -24.22 -25.02
N GLN A 184 12.97 -25.43 -24.79
CA GLN A 184 12.17 -26.65 -24.69
C GLN A 184 11.31 -26.66 -23.40
N ILE A 185 11.87 -26.19 -22.28
CA ILE A 185 11.21 -26.25 -20.96
C ILE A 185 10.21 -25.10 -20.82
N PHE A 186 10.59 -23.88 -21.16
CA PHE A 186 9.83 -22.67 -20.86
C PHE A 186 9.31 -21.92 -22.09
N ALA A 187 10.15 -21.55 -23.05
CA ALA A 187 9.78 -20.63 -24.11
C ALA A 187 8.83 -21.21 -25.14
N GLY A 188 8.94 -22.52 -25.44
CA GLY A 188 8.15 -23.13 -26.49
C GLY A 188 8.58 -22.68 -27.91
N LYS A 189 7.70 -22.91 -28.88
CA LYS A 189 7.96 -22.57 -30.29
C LYS A 189 7.69 -21.10 -30.59
N ASP A 190 6.68 -20.54 -29.91
CA ASP A 190 6.20 -19.19 -30.12
C ASP A 190 5.63 -18.55 -28.83
N LYS A 191 5.17 -17.30 -28.96
CA LYS A 191 4.58 -16.55 -27.82
C LYS A 191 3.29 -17.18 -27.28
N TYR A 192 2.55 -17.92 -28.08
CA TYR A 192 1.29 -18.52 -27.64
C TYR A 192 1.54 -19.76 -26.79
N GLU A 193 2.50 -20.60 -27.22
CA GLU A 193 2.95 -21.74 -26.43
C GLU A 193 3.60 -21.27 -25.11
N PHE A 194 4.42 -20.24 -25.15
CA PHE A 194 4.97 -19.61 -23.93
C PHE A 194 3.84 -19.16 -22.98
N SER A 195 2.86 -18.44 -23.50
CA SER A 195 1.73 -17.95 -22.70
C SER A 195 0.91 -19.10 -22.09
N ALA A 196 0.67 -20.16 -22.86
CA ALA A 196 -0.04 -21.34 -22.39
C ALA A 196 0.72 -22.04 -21.25
N ARG A 197 2.05 -22.23 -21.41
CA ARG A 197 2.92 -22.82 -20.38
C ARG A 197 2.94 -22.00 -19.10
N MET A 198 3.06 -20.65 -19.20
CA MET A 198 3.03 -19.78 -18.04
C MET A 198 1.66 -19.81 -17.33
N LYS A 199 0.56 -19.83 -18.09
CA LYS A 199 -0.78 -19.99 -17.51
C LYS A 199 -0.94 -21.32 -16.77
N ALA A 200 -0.46 -22.40 -17.35
CA ALA A 200 -0.47 -23.72 -16.70
C ALA A 200 0.38 -23.70 -15.41
N LEU A 201 1.58 -23.17 -15.47
CA LEU A 201 2.49 -23.06 -14.33
C LEU A 201 1.87 -22.28 -13.16
N HIS A 202 1.21 -21.15 -13.46
CA HIS A 202 0.49 -20.38 -12.44
C HIS A 202 -0.69 -21.16 -11.85
N SER A 203 -1.37 -21.99 -12.62
CA SER A 203 -2.48 -22.82 -12.13
C SER A 203 -1.97 -23.95 -11.23
N GLU A 204 -0.92 -24.65 -11.65
CA GLU A 204 -0.27 -25.69 -10.85
C GLU A 204 0.27 -25.14 -9.53
N PHE A 205 0.88 -23.94 -9.55
CA PHE A 205 1.32 -23.27 -8.34
C PHE A 205 0.13 -22.89 -7.43
N ALA A 206 -1.03 -22.56 -8.01
CA ALA A 206 -2.25 -22.33 -7.22
C ALA A 206 -2.72 -23.60 -6.51
N ASP A 207 -2.55 -24.77 -7.13
CA ASP A 207 -2.90 -26.05 -6.50
C ASP A 207 -2.02 -26.31 -5.26
N VAL A 208 -0.73 -25.96 -5.30
CA VAL A 208 0.18 -26.01 -4.14
C VAL A 208 -0.32 -25.08 -3.03
N ASN A 209 -0.80 -23.91 -3.39
CA ASN A 209 -1.19 -22.87 -2.44
C ASN A 209 -2.60 -23.00 -1.84
N LYS A 210 -3.44 -23.90 -2.37
CA LYS A 210 -4.81 -24.14 -1.86
C LYS A 210 -4.84 -24.45 -0.36
N ARG A 211 -3.98 -25.34 0.09
CA ARG A 211 -3.92 -25.70 1.52
C ARG A 211 -3.41 -24.59 2.41
N TRP A 212 -2.73 -23.59 1.81
CA TRP A 212 -2.20 -22.41 2.47
C TRP A 212 -3.16 -21.22 2.40
N GLY A 213 -4.41 -21.44 1.94
CA GLY A 213 -5.44 -20.40 1.88
C GLY A 213 -5.15 -19.30 0.86
N MET A 214 -4.35 -19.59 -0.14
CA MET A 214 -4.06 -18.65 -1.24
C MET A 214 -4.59 -19.22 -2.56
N GLU A 215 -5.12 -18.34 -3.39
CA GLU A 215 -5.65 -18.69 -4.71
C GLU A 215 -4.93 -17.92 -5.82
N ARG A 216 -5.11 -18.38 -7.04
CA ARG A 216 -4.59 -17.71 -8.22
C ARG A 216 -5.20 -16.31 -8.36
N GLY A 217 -4.38 -15.32 -8.70
CA GLY A 217 -4.85 -13.99 -9.09
C GLY A 217 -5.72 -14.06 -10.35
N THR A 218 -6.58 -13.05 -10.51
CA THR A 218 -7.41 -12.89 -11.72
C THR A 218 -6.52 -12.69 -12.94
N SER A 219 -6.88 -13.28 -14.07
CA SER A 219 -6.04 -13.19 -15.27
C SER A 219 -6.01 -11.78 -15.84
N VAL A 220 -4.90 -11.43 -16.49
CA VAL A 220 -4.76 -10.13 -17.18
C VAL A 220 -5.83 -9.96 -18.26
N SER A 221 -6.30 -11.05 -18.88
CA SER A 221 -7.37 -11.01 -19.86
C SER A 221 -8.73 -10.62 -19.27
N GLU A 222 -8.94 -10.86 -17.99
CA GLU A 222 -10.19 -10.52 -17.29
C GLU A 222 -10.13 -9.13 -16.64
N THR A 223 -8.97 -8.77 -16.09
CA THR A 223 -8.79 -7.50 -15.38
C THR A 223 -8.39 -6.35 -16.30
N GLY A 224 -7.92 -6.64 -17.52
CA GLY A 224 -7.26 -5.66 -18.40
C GLY A 224 -5.95 -5.09 -17.79
N ALA A 225 -5.53 -5.59 -16.64
CA ALA A 225 -4.32 -5.13 -15.97
C ALA A 225 -3.10 -5.49 -16.81
N ARG A 226 -2.31 -4.51 -17.19
CA ARG A 226 -1.02 -4.70 -17.86
C ARG A 226 0.12 -4.51 -16.88
N HIS A 227 1.23 -5.15 -17.15
CA HIS A 227 2.47 -4.87 -16.42
C HIS A 227 2.80 -3.40 -16.64
N ARG A 228 2.89 -2.64 -15.54
CA ARG A 228 3.26 -1.23 -15.54
C ARG A 228 4.69 -1.10 -15.04
N THR A 229 5.43 -0.16 -15.59
CA THR A 229 6.70 0.23 -15.00
C THR A 229 6.44 0.89 -13.65
N THR A 230 7.44 0.91 -12.79
CA THR A 230 7.35 1.60 -11.48
C THR A 230 7.02 3.08 -11.66
N GLU A 231 7.50 3.70 -12.73
CA GLU A 231 7.26 5.09 -13.08
C GLU A 231 5.82 5.34 -13.54
N GLU A 232 5.27 4.47 -14.40
CA GLU A 232 3.86 4.54 -14.82
C GLU A 232 2.92 4.35 -13.61
N TYR A 233 3.25 3.43 -12.72
CA TYR A 233 2.48 3.20 -11.51
C TYR A 233 2.48 4.42 -10.58
N ARG A 234 3.64 5.06 -10.39
CA ARG A 234 3.76 6.29 -9.58
C ARG A 234 3.00 7.46 -10.16
N ARG A 235 3.10 7.66 -11.49
CA ARG A 235 2.34 8.72 -12.16
C ARG A 235 0.85 8.53 -11.94
N GLN A 236 0.35 7.32 -12.09
CA GLN A 236 -1.05 7.02 -11.84
C GLN A 236 -1.45 7.25 -10.38
N LEU A 237 -0.63 6.84 -9.41
CA LEU A 237 -0.89 7.13 -7.99
C LEU A 237 -0.92 8.63 -7.72
N SER A 238 -0.02 9.40 -8.34
CA SER A 238 0.00 10.86 -8.23
C SER A 238 -1.28 11.49 -8.78
N GLU A 239 -1.75 11.06 -9.94
CA GLU A 239 -3.01 11.51 -10.55
C GLU A 239 -4.21 11.16 -9.65
N GLN A 240 -4.24 9.94 -9.11
CA GLN A 240 -5.28 9.51 -8.16
C GLN A 240 -5.24 10.34 -6.87
N CYS A 241 -4.07 10.59 -6.31
CA CYS A 241 -3.90 11.43 -5.13
C CYS A 241 -4.46 12.84 -5.36
N THR A 242 -4.10 13.47 -6.49
CA THR A 242 -4.62 14.80 -6.87
C THR A 242 -6.14 14.80 -6.99
N THR A 243 -6.72 13.75 -7.59
CA THR A 243 -8.19 13.62 -7.72
C THR A 243 -8.86 13.50 -6.36
N ILE A 244 -8.28 12.72 -5.45
CA ILE A 244 -8.80 12.57 -4.08
C ILE A 244 -8.68 13.88 -3.30
N GLU A 245 -7.57 14.59 -3.41
CA GLU A 245 -7.37 15.91 -2.78
C GLU A 245 -8.41 16.94 -3.25
N GLN A 246 -8.72 16.95 -4.55
CA GLN A 246 -9.79 17.80 -5.10
C GLN A 246 -11.17 17.42 -4.54
N SER A 247 -11.44 16.12 -4.41
CA SER A 247 -12.68 15.61 -3.81
C SER A 247 -12.79 16.00 -2.34
N VAL A 248 -11.72 15.86 -1.57
CA VAL A 248 -11.65 16.29 -0.16
C VAL A 248 -11.91 17.80 -0.05
N ALA A 249 -11.29 18.62 -0.90
CA ALA A 249 -11.53 20.07 -0.90
C ALA A 249 -12.98 20.42 -1.22
N THR A 250 -13.61 19.69 -2.14
CA THR A 250 -15.03 19.87 -2.46
C THR A 250 -15.91 19.49 -1.29
N HIS A 251 -15.69 18.34 -0.66
CA HIS A 251 -16.43 17.92 0.55
C HIS A 251 -16.27 18.90 1.70
N GLN A 252 -15.09 19.49 1.89
CA GLN A 252 -14.87 20.53 2.90
C GLN A 252 -15.75 21.77 2.68
N ARG A 253 -15.91 22.21 1.42
CA ARG A 253 -16.81 23.33 1.07
C ARG A 253 -18.27 22.97 1.37
N THR A 254 -18.68 21.76 1.00
CA THR A 254 -20.03 21.25 1.29
C THR A 254 -20.29 21.18 2.80
N LEU A 255 -19.33 20.69 3.58
CA LEU A 255 -19.43 20.66 5.04
C LEU A 255 -19.59 22.06 5.65
N ALA A 256 -18.86 23.06 5.13
CA ALA A 256 -19.00 24.45 5.57
C ALA A 256 -20.41 25.00 5.26
N SER A 257 -20.97 24.69 4.08
CA SER A 257 -22.35 25.04 3.72
C SER A 257 -23.36 24.39 4.66
N LEU A 258 -23.26 23.07 4.85
CA LEU A 258 -24.16 22.33 5.75
C LEU A 258 -24.12 22.87 7.18
N GLN A 259 -22.96 23.24 7.68
CA GLN A 259 -22.85 23.89 9.00
C GLN A 259 -23.60 25.21 9.07
N SER A 260 -23.59 26.01 7.99
CA SER A 260 -24.32 27.26 7.90
C SER A 260 -25.83 26.99 7.88
N ASP A 261 -26.27 26.01 7.10
CA ASP A 261 -27.67 25.61 6.96
C ASP A 261 -28.22 25.05 8.28
N ILE A 262 -27.47 24.24 8.98
CA ILE A 262 -27.80 23.75 10.33
C ILE A 262 -28.02 24.91 11.31
N ARG A 263 -27.11 25.88 11.35
CA ARG A 263 -27.23 27.05 12.23
C ARG A 263 -28.50 27.88 11.90
N LEU A 264 -28.87 27.96 10.63
CA LEU A 264 -30.06 28.64 10.20
C LEU A 264 -31.32 27.85 10.63
N ALA A 265 -31.33 26.54 10.43
CA ALA A 265 -32.40 25.65 10.86
C ALA A 265 -32.58 25.66 12.39
N GLU A 266 -31.48 25.60 13.17
CA GLU A 266 -31.54 25.70 14.63
C GLU A 266 -32.13 27.01 15.12
N ARG A 267 -31.80 28.15 14.49
CA ARG A 267 -32.41 29.44 14.82
C ARG A 267 -33.92 29.46 14.50
N ARG A 268 -34.33 28.83 13.39
CA ARG A 268 -35.72 28.70 13.01
C ARG A 268 -36.49 27.84 13.99
N VAL A 269 -35.96 26.68 14.36
CA VAL A 269 -36.57 25.80 15.38
C VAL A 269 -36.74 26.56 16.70
N LYS A 270 -35.68 27.21 17.19
CA LYS A 270 -35.71 27.99 18.42
C LYS A 270 -36.78 29.10 18.38
N GLY A 271 -36.92 29.82 17.26
CA GLY A 271 -37.93 30.86 17.07
C GLY A 271 -39.33 30.28 17.10
N LEU A 272 -39.59 29.18 16.38
CA LEU A 272 -40.88 28.49 16.38
C LEU A 272 -41.24 27.92 17.75
N THR A 273 -40.29 27.32 18.45
CA THR A 273 -40.48 26.82 19.82
C THR A 273 -40.90 27.93 20.77
N SER A 274 -40.26 29.11 20.69
CA SER A 274 -40.65 30.28 21.50
C SER A 274 -42.09 30.75 21.16
N MET A 275 -42.48 30.78 19.88
CA MET A 275 -43.84 31.14 19.45
C MET A 275 -44.88 30.15 19.95
N VAL A 276 -44.62 28.85 19.87
CA VAL A 276 -45.48 27.79 20.40
C VAL A 276 -45.68 27.94 21.90
N ASN A 277 -44.59 28.15 22.65
CA ASN A 277 -44.67 28.33 24.11
C ASN A 277 -45.48 29.57 24.49
N ASN A 278 -45.30 30.69 23.79
CA ASN A 278 -46.09 31.92 24.04
C ASN A 278 -47.60 31.71 23.76
N LEU A 279 -47.94 31.04 22.65
CA LEU A 279 -49.33 30.72 22.32
C LEU A 279 -49.96 29.73 23.32
N LEU A 280 -49.18 28.77 23.81
CA LEU A 280 -49.63 27.85 24.87
C LEU A 280 -49.91 28.59 26.17
N GLN A 281 -49.07 29.53 26.56
CA GLN A 281 -49.33 30.35 27.74
C GLN A 281 -50.54 31.25 27.56
N GLU A 282 -50.66 31.94 26.42
CA GLU A 282 -51.85 32.77 26.10
C GLU A 282 -53.14 31.93 26.11
N LYS A 283 -53.12 30.71 25.59
CA LYS A 283 -54.24 29.77 25.65
C LYS A 283 -54.63 29.44 27.09
N VAL A 284 -53.65 29.10 27.94
CA VAL A 284 -53.89 28.78 29.37
C VAL A 284 -54.53 30.00 30.10
N GLU A 285 -54.05 31.21 29.84
CA GLU A 285 -54.60 32.45 30.46
C GLU A 285 -56.05 32.69 30.01
N LYS A 286 -56.37 32.49 28.73
CA LYS A 286 -57.67 32.61 28.18
C LYS A 286 -58.68 31.54 28.68
N GLU A 287 -58.21 30.29 28.79
CA GLU A 287 -58.96 29.17 29.40
C GLU A 287 -59.28 29.43 30.87
N ALA A 288 -58.34 29.99 31.63
CA ALA A 288 -58.60 30.40 33.02
C ALA A 288 -59.65 31.56 33.11
N ALA A 289 -59.52 32.54 32.23
CA ALA A 289 -60.49 33.62 32.17
C ALA A 289 -61.92 33.13 31.80
N LEU A 290 -62.00 32.20 30.83
CA LEU A 290 -63.29 31.57 30.44
C LEU A 290 -63.91 30.78 31.62
N ALA A 291 -63.10 30.02 32.36
CA ALA A 291 -63.56 29.29 33.52
C ALA A 291 -64.07 30.23 34.65
N GLU A 292 -63.46 31.40 34.79
CA GLU A 292 -63.88 32.40 35.75
C GLU A 292 -65.22 33.02 35.34
N LEU A 293 -65.42 33.37 34.08
CA LEU A 293 -66.69 33.86 33.56
C LEU A 293 -67.84 32.85 33.73
N HIS A 294 -67.60 31.58 33.47
CA HIS A 294 -68.56 30.52 33.70
C HIS A 294 -68.92 30.40 35.20
N ARG A 295 -68.00 30.59 36.12
CA ARG A 295 -68.29 30.62 37.55
C ARG A 295 -69.17 31.79 37.93
N GLN A 296 -68.94 32.99 37.37
CA GLN A 296 -69.75 34.19 37.63
C GLN A 296 -71.16 34.04 37.10
N ILE A 297 -71.34 33.41 35.95
CA ILE A 297 -72.69 33.11 35.41
C ILE A 297 -73.47 32.18 36.35
N LEU A 298 -72.75 31.09 36.83
CA LEU A 298 -73.39 30.14 37.77
C LEU A 298 -73.71 30.74 39.15
N ALA A 299 -72.93 31.75 39.57
CA ALA A 299 -73.14 32.44 40.84
C ALA A 299 -74.32 33.47 40.79
N GLY A 300 -74.93 33.69 39.59
CA GLY A 300 -76.12 34.56 39.47
C GLY A 300 -75.78 36.04 39.54
N HIS A 301 -74.64 36.49 39.10
CA HIS A 301 -74.27 37.90 39.04
C HIS A 301 -75.15 38.69 38.09
N ASP A 302 -75.43 39.98 38.37
CA ASP A 302 -76.23 40.90 37.60
C ASP A 302 -75.64 41.08 36.17
N ASN A 303 -76.48 40.94 35.14
CA ASN A 303 -76.21 41.02 33.72
C ASN A 303 -75.67 39.73 33.02
N PRO A 304 -76.46 38.64 33.00
CA PRO A 304 -76.12 37.38 32.42
C PRO A 304 -75.87 37.45 30.88
N ASP A 305 -76.52 38.37 30.18
CA ASP A 305 -76.37 38.48 28.72
C ASP A 305 -75.02 39.09 28.31
N ALA A 306 -74.51 40.06 29.06
CA ALA A 306 -73.18 40.60 28.82
C ALA A 306 -72.06 39.56 29.12
N LEU A 307 -72.26 38.77 30.17
CA LEU A 307 -71.30 37.67 30.49
C LEU A 307 -71.33 36.58 29.41
N ARG A 308 -72.51 36.24 28.87
CA ARG A 308 -72.62 35.28 27.75
C ARG A 308 -71.92 35.80 26.48
N GLN A 309 -72.04 37.09 26.17
CA GLN A 309 -71.31 37.67 25.06
C GLN A 309 -69.80 37.60 25.23
N GLN A 310 -69.29 37.90 26.45
CA GLN A 310 -67.88 37.79 26.75
C GLN A 310 -67.39 36.33 26.66
N VAL A 311 -68.15 35.35 27.07
CA VAL A 311 -67.86 33.93 26.87
C VAL A 311 -67.71 33.59 25.39
N GLN A 312 -68.67 34.05 24.56
CA GLN A 312 -68.62 33.79 23.12
C GLN A 312 -67.41 34.44 22.45
N GLU A 313 -67.02 35.65 22.84
CA GLU A 313 -65.85 36.34 22.33
C GLU A 313 -64.58 35.58 22.73
N LEU A 314 -64.41 35.13 23.98
CA LEU A 314 -63.30 34.33 24.47
C LEU A 314 -63.22 32.97 23.81
N GLU A 315 -64.31 32.29 23.55
CA GLU A 315 -64.34 31.02 22.81
C GLU A 315 -63.88 31.21 21.36
N GLN A 316 -64.24 32.32 20.70
CA GLN A 316 -63.71 32.65 19.36
C GLN A 316 -62.20 32.93 19.40
N GLU A 317 -61.71 33.68 20.40
CA GLU A 317 -60.26 33.93 20.59
C GLU A 317 -59.53 32.64 20.84
N LEU A 318 -60.01 31.75 21.70
CA LEU A 318 -59.42 30.44 21.96
C LEU A 318 -59.32 29.55 20.70
N SER A 319 -60.40 29.56 19.89
CA SER A 319 -60.42 28.85 18.61
C SER A 319 -59.33 29.40 17.64
N ALA A 320 -59.20 30.74 17.60
CA ALA A 320 -58.15 31.36 16.78
C ALA A 320 -56.73 31.08 17.29
N ILE A 321 -56.50 31.04 18.61
CA ILE A 321 -55.24 30.68 19.23
C ILE A 321 -54.94 29.23 18.94
N GLN A 322 -55.90 28.32 19.06
CA GLN A 322 -55.73 26.89 18.74
C GLN A 322 -55.30 26.70 17.28
N SER A 323 -55.97 27.34 16.33
CA SER A 323 -55.60 27.28 14.92
C SER A 323 -54.17 27.78 14.65
N LYS A 324 -53.76 28.88 15.31
CA LYS A 324 -52.39 29.39 15.22
C LYS A 324 -51.40 28.43 15.85
N LEU A 325 -51.75 27.78 16.95
CA LEU A 325 -50.91 26.82 17.64
C LEU A 325 -50.67 25.60 16.75
N ASP A 326 -51.70 25.04 16.15
CA ASP A 326 -51.62 23.89 15.24
C ASP A 326 -50.70 24.20 14.04
N ASP A 327 -50.89 25.39 13.40
CA ASP A 327 -50.00 25.85 12.30
C ASP A 327 -48.54 25.95 12.74
N LYS A 328 -48.26 26.49 13.95
CA LYS A 328 -46.89 26.62 14.43
C LYS A 328 -46.27 25.30 14.86
N GLN A 329 -47.05 24.40 15.44
CA GLN A 329 -46.61 23.05 15.79
C GLN A 329 -46.26 22.22 14.56
N GLU A 330 -47.09 22.32 13.48
CA GLU A 330 -46.80 21.68 12.21
C GLU A 330 -45.46 22.19 11.61
N LYS A 331 -45.30 23.53 11.55
CA LYS A 331 -44.04 24.15 11.06
C LYS A 331 -42.85 23.84 11.91
N LEU A 332 -42.98 23.69 13.21
CA LEU A 332 -41.91 23.26 14.12
C LEU A 332 -41.52 21.83 13.81
N SER A 333 -42.50 20.92 13.70
CA SER A 333 -42.22 19.51 13.36
C SER A 333 -41.54 19.36 12.00
N GLU A 334 -41.90 20.15 11.00
CA GLU A 334 -41.23 20.17 9.71
C GLU A 334 -39.80 20.71 9.81
N ALA A 335 -39.59 21.76 10.60
CA ALA A 335 -38.24 22.34 10.80
C ALA A 335 -37.32 21.40 11.55
N ASP A 336 -37.81 20.67 12.56
CA ASP A 336 -37.05 19.66 13.29
C ASP A 336 -36.61 18.51 12.38
N ARG A 337 -37.56 17.95 11.59
CA ARG A 337 -37.22 16.91 10.61
C ARG A 337 -36.14 17.38 9.62
N LYS A 338 -36.22 18.63 9.16
CA LYS A 338 -35.20 19.19 8.26
C LYS A 338 -33.86 19.36 8.94
N LEU A 339 -33.85 19.77 10.21
CA LEU A 339 -32.63 19.90 11.00
C LEU A 339 -31.93 18.53 11.19
N ASP A 340 -32.73 17.50 11.51
CA ASP A 340 -32.20 16.15 11.70
C ASP A 340 -31.63 15.58 10.39
N ALA A 341 -32.30 15.75 9.26
CA ALA A 341 -31.79 15.34 7.95
C ALA A 341 -30.49 16.05 7.60
N LEU A 342 -30.35 17.36 7.87
CA LEU A 342 -29.07 18.07 7.65
C LEU A 342 -27.95 17.57 8.56
N ARG A 343 -28.22 17.16 9.78
CA ARG A 343 -27.27 16.60 10.71
C ARG A 343 -26.79 15.22 10.26
N GLU A 344 -27.70 14.37 9.78
CA GLU A 344 -27.37 13.06 9.21
C GLU A 344 -26.48 13.20 7.97
N GLU A 345 -26.84 14.10 7.04
CA GLU A 345 -26.06 14.39 5.85
C GLU A 345 -24.64 14.89 6.20
N MET A 346 -24.54 15.79 7.18
CA MET A 346 -23.26 16.29 7.66
C MET A 346 -22.39 15.15 8.24
N THR A 347 -22.98 14.23 8.97
CA THR A 347 -22.26 13.09 9.57
C THR A 347 -21.73 12.16 8.49
N ALA A 348 -22.58 11.75 7.55
CA ALA A 348 -22.16 10.91 6.41
C ALA A 348 -21.07 11.57 5.56
N MET A 349 -21.17 12.89 5.34
CA MET A 349 -20.14 13.62 4.59
C MET A 349 -18.81 13.70 5.34
N LYS A 350 -18.82 13.83 6.68
CA LYS A 350 -17.60 13.79 7.51
C LYS A 350 -16.91 12.43 7.43
N GLU A 351 -17.65 11.34 7.58
CA GLU A 351 -17.14 9.98 7.49
C GLU A 351 -16.50 9.74 6.12
N ARG A 352 -17.20 10.10 5.05
CA ARG A 352 -16.68 9.97 3.70
C ARG A 352 -15.42 10.80 3.44
N THR A 353 -15.36 12.01 3.99
CA THR A 353 -14.19 12.89 3.88
C THR A 353 -12.98 12.29 4.60
N GLU A 354 -13.20 11.66 5.75
CA GLU A 354 -12.13 11.02 6.51
C GLU A 354 -11.60 9.76 5.81
N GLU A 355 -12.47 8.94 5.24
CA GLU A 355 -12.07 7.79 4.41
C GLU A 355 -11.17 8.22 3.23
N LEU A 356 -11.56 9.28 2.51
CA LEU A 356 -10.78 9.83 1.41
C LEU A 356 -9.42 10.38 1.86
N ARG A 357 -9.35 11.02 3.02
CA ARG A 357 -8.07 11.50 3.59
C ARG A 357 -7.12 10.34 3.91
N GLN A 358 -7.65 9.27 4.49
CA GLN A 358 -6.84 8.08 4.80
C GLN A 358 -6.35 7.40 3.51
N GLU A 359 -7.17 7.37 2.47
CA GLU A 359 -6.78 6.86 1.16
C GLU A 359 -5.68 7.72 0.52
N ALA A 360 -5.85 9.05 0.52
CA ALA A 360 -4.83 9.99 0.03
C ALA A 360 -3.50 9.85 0.78
N HIS A 361 -3.55 9.66 2.09
CA HIS A 361 -2.35 9.49 2.91
C HIS A 361 -1.58 8.22 2.52
N ARG A 362 -2.29 7.08 2.35
CA ARG A 362 -1.67 5.83 1.87
C ARG A 362 -0.99 5.98 0.51
N TYR A 363 -1.63 6.68 -0.43
CA TYR A 363 -1.03 6.93 -1.75
C TYR A 363 0.17 7.86 -1.68
N SER A 364 0.08 8.92 -0.89
CA SER A 364 1.18 9.87 -0.65
C SER A 364 2.41 9.18 -0.07
N ASP A 365 2.24 8.33 0.93
CA ASP A 365 3.34 7.56 1.52
C ASP A 365 3.99 6.62 0.51
N THR A 366 3.18 5.93 -0.30
CA THR A 366 3.69 5.05 -1.37
C THR A 366 4.47 5.82 -2.43
N ILE A 367 3.99 7.00 -2.83
CA ILE A 367 4.68 7.90 -3.79
C ILE A 367 6.00 8.39 -3.20
N ARG A 368 6.01 8.82 -1.93
CA ARG A 368 7.18 9.36 -1.24
C ARG A 368 8.30 8.33 -1.13
N GLN A 369 8.00 7.13 -0.64
CA GLN A 369 8.95 6.03 -0.56
C GLN A 369 9.55 5.69 -1.93
N GLY A 370 8.71 5.71 -2.96
CA GLY A 370 9.16 5.45 -4.32
C GLY A 370 9.97 6.59 -4.94
N ALA A 371 9.62 7.86 -4.69
CA ALA A 371 10.35 9.03 -5.23
C ALA A 371 11.76 9.15 -4.67
N ASP A 372 11.93 8.91 -3.37
CA ASP A 372 13.27 8.94 -2.73
C ASP A 372 14.21 7.91 -3.37
N THR A 373 13.72 6.73 -3.69
CA THR A 373 14.53 5.68 -4.33
C THR A 373 14.95 6.05 -5.75
N VAL A 374 14.05 6.66 -6.55
CA VAL A 374 14.36 7.08 -7.93
C VAL A 374 15.32 8.26 -7.96
N LEU A 375 15.11 9.26 -7.11
CA LEU A 375 16.01 10.41 -6.99
C LEU A 375 17.43 9.97 -6.62
N ARG A 376 17.55 9.04 -5.66
CA ARG A 376 18.84 8.48 -5.28
C ARG A 376 19.51 7.72 -6.40
N ASN A 377 18.76 6.86 -7.13
CA ASN A 377 19.29 6.09 -8.25
C ASN A 377 19.69 6.99 -9.44
N ALA A 378 18.85 7.96 -9.81
CA ALA A 378 19.16 8.90 -10.88
C ALA A 378 20.38 9.79 -10.57
N LEU A 379 20.52 10.22 -9.31
CA LEU A 379 21.72 10.95 -8.86
C LEU A 379 22.97 10.08 -8.91
N LEU A 380 22.89 8.80 -8.51
CA LEU A 380 23.98 7.85 -8.57
C LEU A 380 24.39 7.57 -10.03
N GLU A 381 23.43 7.33 -10.93
CA GLU A 381 23.68 7.09 -12.34
C GLU A 381 24.37 8.29 -13.00
N ASN A 382 23.91 9.51 -12.75
CA ASN A 382 24.53 10.73 -13.26
C ASN A 382 25.96 10.90 -12.72
N MET A 383 26.17 10.67 -11.43
CA MET A 383 27.52 10.78 -10.81
C MET A 383 28.50 9.74 -11.36
N VAL A 384 28.02 8.48 -11.59
CA VAL A 384 28.83 7.43 -12.19
C VAL A 384 29.14 7.75 -13.65
N SER A 385 28.19 8.30 -14.40
CA SER A 385 28.39 8.71 -15.80
C SER A 385 29.42 9.83 -15.90
N GLU A 386 29.28 10.90 -15.12
CA GLU A 386 30.25 12.02 -15.08
C GLU A 386 31.65 11.55 -14.70
N PHE A 387 31.77 10.64 -13.72
CA PHE A 387 33.04 10.07 -13.33
C PHE A 387 33.65 9.24 -14.45
N SER A 388 32.86 8.37 -15.08
CA SER A 388 33.31 7.51 -16.19
C SER A 388 33.77 8.33 -17.40
N GLU A 389 33.05 9.41 -17.74
CA GLU A 389 33.46 10.33 -18.82
C GLU A 389 34.78 11.07 -18.50
N ARG A 390 34.99 11.41 -17.23
CA ARG A 390 36.24 12.06 -16.79
C ARG A 390 37.43 11.09 -16.83
N VAL A 391 37.21 9.84 -16.41
CA VAL A 391 38.22 8.78 -16.53
C VAL A 391 38.60 8.52 -17.99
N ALA A 392 37.59 8.41 -18.88
CA ALA A 392 37.80 8.21 -20.29
C ALA A 392 38.57 9.38 -20.93
N ARG A 393 38.30 10.62 -20.55
CA ARG A 393 39.00 11.82 -21.02
C ARG A 393 40.47 11.80 -20.59
N LEU A 394 40.76 11.53 -19.32
CA LEU A 394 42.12 11.48 -18.79
C LEU A 394 42.93 10.35 -19.42
N SER A 395 42.31 9.19 -19.64
CA SER A 395 42.94 8.06 -20.35
C SER A 395 43.26 8.40 -21.80
N ASN A 396 42.38 9.09 -22.53
CA ASN A 396 42.61 9.50 -23.92
C ASN A 396 43.70 10.60 -24.03
N GLU A 397 43.91 11.42 -23.00
CA GLU A 397 44.94 12.44 -22.93
C GLU A 397 46.32 11.85 -22.53
N GLY A 398 46.43 10.56 -22.31
CA GLY A 398 47.70 9.88 -21.91
C GLY A 398 48.16 10.25 -20.49
N LYS A 399 47.27 10.82 -19.68
CA LYS A 399 47.55 11.13 -18.28
C LYS A 399 47.31 9.93 -17.38
N ASP A 400 48.08 9.85 -16.29
CA ASP A 400 47.94 8.78 -15.32
C ASP A 400 46.55 8.88 -14.67
N VAL A 401 45.72 7.87 -14.86
CA VAL A 401 44.34 7.78 -14.36
C VAL A 401 44.32 7.83 -12.82
N PHE A 402 45.42 7.58 -12.14
CA PHE A 402 45.57 7.59 -10.69
C PHE A 402 46.26 8.85 -10.15
N ASP A 403 46.32 9.93 -10.92
CA ASP A 403 46.84 11.21 -10.42
C ASP A 403 46.00 11.79 -9.29
N GLY A 404 46.54 12.77 -8.56
CA GLY A 404 45.87 13.40 -7.42
C GLY A 404 44.55 14.11 -7.79
N SER A 405 44.39 14.47 -9.08
CA SER A 405 43.18 15.16 -9.56
C SER A 405 41.98 14.21 -9.68
N LEU A 406 42.23 12.94 -10.02
CA LEU A 406 41.20 11.92 -10.08
C LEU A 406 40.72 11.49 -8.69
N LEU A 407 41.70 11.36 -7.76
CA LEU A 407 41.41 11.07 -6.35
C LEU A 407 40.59 12.20 -5.71
N GLN A 408 40.89 13.47 -6.04
CA GLN A 408 40.09 14.61 -5.61
C GLN A 408 38.67 14.60 -6.20
N ALA A 409 38.54 14.29 -7.51
CA ALA A 409 37.22 14.17 -8.14
C ALA A 409 36.40 13.03 -7.52
N PHE A 410 37.04 11.90 -7.23
CA PHE A 410 36.38 10.78 -6.55
C PHE A 410 35.96 11.15 -5.12
N ALA A 411 36.80 11.84 -4.37
CA ALA A 411 36.48 12.32 -3.02
C ALA A 411 35.27 13.28 -3.02
N VAL A 412 35.20 14.22 -3.98
CA VAL A 412 34.06 15.13 -4.15
C VAL A 412 32.79 14.38 -4.49
N VAL A 413 32.85 13.38 -5.37
CA VAL A 413 31.72 12.51 -5.70
C VAL A 413 31.21 11.78 -4.46
N VAL A 414 32.12 11.18 -3.68
CA VAL A 414 31.78 10.50 -2.42
C VAL A 414 31.21 11.45 -1.37
N LEU A 415 31.79 12.63 -1.20
CA LEU A 415 31.30 13.62 -0.24
C LEU A 415 29.90 14.15 -0.63
N ASN A 416 29.68 14.43 -1.90
CA ASN A 416 28.36 14.83 -2.39
C ASN A 416 27.32 13.71 -2.26
N LEU A 417 27.71 12.46 -2.48
CA LEU A 417 26.86 11.30 -2.23
C LEU A 417 26.48 11.22 -0.75
N VAL A 418 27.42 11.40 0.16
CA VAL A 418 27.17 11.40 1.60
C VAL A 418 26.29 12.60 2.02
N ALA A 419 26.50 13.77 1.42
CA ALA A 419 25.66 14.96 1.67
C ALA A 419 24.21 14.73 1.24
N VAL A 420 23.98 14.16 0.03
CA VAL A 420 22.65 13.79 -0.45
C VAL A 420 21.98 12.75 0.44
N LEU A 421 22.73 11.71 0.87
CA LEU A 421 22.21 10.69 1.77
C LEU A 421 21.85 11.19 3.17
N ARG A 422 22.53 12.25 3.63
CA ARG A 422 22.26 12.89 4.93
C ARG A 422 21.28 14.05 4.87
N GLY A 423 20.83 14.46 3.69
CA GLY A 423 19.98 15.64 3.51
C GLY A 423 20.67 16.98 3.83
N THR A 424 22.01 17.01 3.72
CA THR A 424 22.84 18.21 3.93
C THR A 424 23.18 18.87 2.61
N GLU A 425 23.62 20.14 2.65
CA GLU A 425 24.04 20.87 1.45
C GLU A 425 25.22 20.20 0.73
N ARG A 426 25.24 20.30 -0.61
CA ARG A 426 26.31 19.75 -1.45
C ARG A 426 27.60 20.54 -1.24
N VAL A 427 28.72 19.83 -1.27
CA VAL A 427 30.05 20.45 -1.29
C VAL A 427 30.29 21.03 -2.67
N GLU A 428 30.41 22.35 -2.80
CA GLU A 428 30.81 22.99 -4.05
C GLU A 428 32.26 22.62 -4.37
N VAL A 429 32.49 22.30 -5.63
CA VAL A 429 33.83 22.03 -6.13
C VAL A 429 34.60 23.37 -6.17
N PHE A 430 35.61 23.53 -5.34
CA PHE A 430 36.49 24.68 -5.38
C PHE A 430 37.24 24.73 -6.73
N GLY A 431 37.13 25.90 -7.36
CA GLY A 431 38.13 26.42 -8.28
C GLY A 431 38.08 25.88 -9.70
N ARG A 432 37.44 26.66 -10.56
CA ARG A 432 37.98 26.85 -11.91
C ARG A 432 39.30 27.65 -11.81
N GLU A 433 40.41 27.00 -12.10
CA GLU A 433 41.55 27.63 -12.75
C GLU A 433 41.92 26.80 -13.97
#